data_7939cf88dcf5cc44d8c5b4b65e687e9a
#
_entry.id   7939cf88dcf5cc44d8c5b4b65e687e9a
#
_cell.length_a   1.000
_cell.length_b   1.000
_cell.length_c   1.000
_cell.angle_alpha   90.00
_cell.angle_beta   90.00
_cell.angle_gamma   90.00
#
_symmetry.space_group_name_H-M   'P 1'
#
loop_
_entity.id
_entity.type
_entity.pdbx_description
1 polymer ?
#
loop_
_entity_poly.entity_id
_entity_poly.type
_entity_poly.pdbx_seq_one_letter_code
_entity_poly.pdbx_strand_id
1 'polypeptide(L)'
;MESSCVRIAQRNLARSKKRTDTAVDLEDRNFLVKDADVWNGRAFTRGSILIENGRIKRIARRIIDNGVERTNASGFKALPGLIDVHVHLRDMELAYKEDFATGTAAAAAGGFTTVLDMPNTVPPTNSARRVIEKQKVAAQKTRVNVGFHAAAVSDSDEIEALAHAGAFSLKLYMPKPIAPFDVENDQAIEKMMRAARHVGTPVTVHAEDIVGTENTSQGDGFEQAADARSPIFETRAVERLLRIQKKARCSVHYCHLTLRSSLTKISGSTRSTSEVTPHHLLLSKKLLSTLGWRGWMVPPLRSEETRQSLLESTLAGLSSAIASDHAPHTIKEKDQSASKSPPGVPGLETTLPLMLTLVNRQQMPLSLLLKLLSQNPARIFGLKSKAKLQKGADGDVVLVDLKKKSKIDSSKFFSKAKFSPFDGFKTQGAVHSSIVSGKVVYKEGEIVTREGSGSVLRSGSA
;
A
#
# COMPACT_ATOMS: atom_id res chain seq x y z
N MET A 1 60.45 13.64 28.97
CA MET A 1 60.18 12.84 27.77
C MET A 1 58.75 12.31 27.71
N GLU A 2 57.77 13.14 28.03
CA GLU A 2 56.33 12.73 28.09
C GLU A 2 55.39 13.55 27.19
N SER A 3 55.90 14.39 26.28
CA SER A 3 55.05 15.28 25.45
C SER A 3 54.85 14.84 24.01
N SER A 4 55.53 13.77 23.55
CA SER A 4 55.50 13.36 22.14
C SER A 4 54.44 12.28 21.81
N CYS A 5 54.09 11.41 22.76
CA CYS A 5 53.10 10.33 22.54
C CYS A 5 51.65 10.81 22.56
N VAL A 6 51.32 11.86 23.31
CA VAL A 6 49.93 12.38 23.37
C VAL A 6 49.52 13.10 22.07
N ARG A 7 50.45 13.74 21.38
CA ARG A 7 50.15 14.43 20.09
C ARG A 7 49.99 13.49 18.90
N ILE A 8 50.55 12.29 18.95
CA ILE A 8 50.38 11.26 17.92
C ILE A 8 49.02 10.56 18.08
N ALA A 9 48.60 10.33 19.34
CA ALA A 9 47.27 9.76 19.61
C ALA A 9 46.09 10.70 19.20
N GLN A 10 46.26 12.01 19.41
CA GLN A 10 45.26 13.00 19.01
C GLN A 10 45.20 13.23 17.48
N ARG A 11 46.29 13.07 16.74
CA ARG A 11 46.31 13.11 15.26
C ARG A 11 45.72 11.85 14.62
N ASN A 12 45.79 10.71 15.25
CA ASN A 12 45.21 9.46 14.77
C ASN A 12 43.69 9.36 15.10
N LEU A 13 43.21 10.00 16.18
CA LEU A 13 41.77 10.12 16.43
C LEU A 13 41.05 11.10 15.47
N ALA A 14 41.78 12.09 14.93
CA ALA A 14 41.21 13.01 13.95
C ALA A 14 41.20 12.44 12.51
N ARG A 15 41.91 11.35 12.23
CA ARG A 15 41.90 10.67 10.90
C ARG A 15 40.97 9.45 10.87
N SER A 16 40.42 8.97 11.97
CA SER A 16 39.48 7.85 12.02
C SER A 16 38.00 8.28 12.12
N LYS A 17 37.70 9.56 11.99
CA LYS A 17 36.35 9.99 11.57
C LYS A 17 36.17 9.69 10.07
N LYS A 18 36.29 8.42 9.69
CA LYS A 18 35.62 7.91 8.50
C LYS A 18 34.15 8.19 8.68
N ARG A 19 33.63 9.05 7.80
CA ARG A 19 32.23 9.30 7.55
C ARG A 19 31.44 8.00 7.74
N THR A 20 30.58 7.93 8.70
CA THR A 20 29.46 7.01 8.72
C THR A 20 28.51 7.52 7.64
N ASP A 21 28.67 7.01 6.43
CA ASP A 21 27.78 7.23 5.30
C ASP A 21 26.43 6.58 5.60
N THR A 22 25.58 7.28 6.34
CA THR A 22 24.14 6.99 6.50
C THR A 22 23.28 8.22 6.18
N ALA A 23 23.85 9.24 5.57
CA ALA A 23 23.10 10.21 4.78
C ALA A 23 23.14 9.70 3.33
N VAL A 24 22.02 9.16 2.84
CA VAL A 24 21.84 8.89 1.41
C VAL A 24 22.17 10.20 0.68
N ASP A 25 23.19 10.19 -0.17
CA ASP A 25 23.60 11.30 -1.03
C ASP A 25 22.36 11.84 -1.78
N LEU A 26 21.75 12.87 -1.22
CA LEU A 26 20.74 13.71 -1.89
C LEU A 26 21.43 14.75 -2.80
N GLU A 27 22.77 14.64 -2.97
CA GLU A 27 23.53 15.60 -3.74
C GLU A 27 23.09 15.59 -5.21
N ASP A 28 22.57 16.74 -5.64
CA ASP A 28 22.38 17.26 -7.01
C ASP A 28 21.77 16.30 -8.07
N ARG A 29 20.72 15.58 -7.73
CA ARG A 29 20.01 14.77 -8.72
C ARG A 29 18.84 15.54 -9.31
N ASN A 30 19.14 16.20 -10.43
CA ASN A 30 18.12 16.81 -11.25
C ASN A 30 17.66 15.80 -12.30
N PHE A 31 16.34 15.67 -12.49
CA PHE A 31 15.74 14.75 -13.44
C PHE A 31 14.65 15.46 -14.25
N LEU A 32 14.64 15.26 -15.55
CA LEU A 32 13.65 15.86 -16.46
C LEU A 32 12.80 14.79 -17.14
N VAL A 33 11.50 14.78 -16.81
CA VAL A 33 10.49 14.08 -17.61
C VAL A 33 10.10 15.02 -18.75
N LYS A 34 10.51 14.68 -19.97
CA LYS A 34 10.36 15.55 -21.14
C LYS A 34 9.15 15.13 -21.99
N ASP A 35 8.38 16.12 -22.44
CA ASP A 35 7.34 15.96 -23.45
C ASP A 35 6.24 14.92 -23.11
N ALA A 36 5.81 14.84 -21.83
CA ALA A 36 4.70 14.02 -21.40
C ALA A 36 3.33 14.72 -21.62
N ASP A 37 2.26 13.95 -21.64
CA ASP A 37 0.94 14.47 -21.34
C ASP A 37 0.74 14.43 -19.83
N VAL A 38 0.88 15.57 -19.16
CA VAL A 38 0.89 15.71 -17.69
C VAL A 38 -0.53 15.90 -17.16
N TRP A 39 -0.91 15.08 -16.19
CA TRP A 39 -2.20 15.22 -15.49
C TRP A 39 -2.19 16.46 -14.57
N ASN A 40 -3.09 17.40 -14.79
CA ASN A 40 -3.19 18.64 -14.01
C ASN A 40 -4.31 18.64 -12.96
N GLY A 41 -4.90 17.48 -12.69
CA GLY A 41 -6.05 17.32 -11.78
C GLY A 41 -7.40 17.20 -12.48
N ARG A 42 -7.50 17.62 -13.76
CA ARG A 42 -8.74 17.59 -14.56
C ARG A 42 -8.55 16.96 -15.93
N ALA A 43 -7.45 17.29 -16.59
CA ALA A 43 -7.15 16.86 -17.95
C ALA A 43 -5.65 16.68 -18.15
N PHE A 44 -5.27 16.15 -19.30
CA PHE A 44 -3.88 16.08 -19.71
C PHE A 44 -3.48 17.36 -20.46
N THR A 45 -2.30 17.86 -20.13
CA THR A 45 -1.67 18.99 -20.81
C THR A 45 -0.26 18.61 -21.20
N ARG A 46 0.12 18.85 -22.45
CA ARG A 46 1.49 18.60 -22.93
C ARG A 46 2.49 19.42 -22.13
N GLY A 47 3.51 18.77 -21.57
CA GLY A 47 4.50 19.45 -20.74
C GLY A 47 5.68 18.59 -20.35
N SER A 48 6.60 19.22 -19.67
CA SER A 48 7.79 18.60 -19.06
C SER A 48 7.81 18.87 -17.56
N ILE A 49 8.36 17.95 -16.78
CA ILE A 49 8.44 18.03 -15.32
C ILE A 49 9.92 18.03 -14.94
N LEU A 50 10.42 19.11 -14.36
CA LEU A 50 11.75 19.19 -13.76
C LEU A 50 11.65 18.86 -12.30
N ILE A 51 12.45 17.88 -11.88
CA ILE A 51 12.58 17.43 -10.50
C ILE A 51 13.98 17.77 -10.03
N GLU A 52 14.10 18.50 -8.93
CA GLU A 52 15.36 18.84 -8.26
C GLU A 52 15.28 18.39 -6.80
N ASN A 53 16.31 17.74 -6.32
CA ASN A 53 16.42 17.25 -4.94
C ASN A 53 15.19 16.46 -4.49
N GLY A 54 14.69 15.58 -5.38
CA GLY A 54 13.53 14.73 -5.12
C GLY A 54 12.17 15.43 -5.15
N ARG A 55 12.11 16.75 -5.47
CA ARG A 55 10.87 17.55 -5.51
C ARG A 55 10.63 18.17 -6.87
N ILE A 56 9.36 18.29 -7.26
CA ILE A 56 8.97 18.98 -8.49
C ILE A 56 9.31 20.44 -8.37
N LYS A 57 10.28 20.91 -9.15
CA LYS A 57 10.70 22.30 -9.21
C LYS A 57 9.83 23.13 -10.15
N ARG A 58 9.53 22.55 -11.34
CA ARG A 58 8.81 23.24 -12.40
C ARG A 58 8.06 22.26 -13.30
N ILE A 59 6.87 22.65 -13.73
CA ILE A 59 6.14 22.02 -14.81
C ILE A 59 5.85 23.10 -15.86
N ALA A 60 6.25 22.88 -17.11
CA ALA A 60 6.03 23.82 -18.19
C ALA A 60 5.95 23.09 -19.56
N ARG A 61 5.34 23.75 -20.55
CA ARG A 61 5.22 23.18 -21.90
C ARG A 61 6.58 22.77 -22.48
N ARG A 62 7.61 23.59 -22.24
CA ARG A 62 8.99 23.32 -22.65
C ARG A 62 9.93 23.71 -21.50
N ILE A 63 10.84 22.81 -21.16
CA ILE A 63 11.95 23.07 -20.24
C ILE A 63 13.23 22.73 -21.01
N ILE A 64 14.13 23.73 -21.11
CA ILE A 64 15.46 23.55 -21.66
C ILE A 64 16.39 23.48 -20.45
N ASP A 65 17.02 22.33 -20.28
CA ASP A 65 18.01 22.12 -19.24
C ASP A 65 19.10 21.20 -19.86
N ASN A 66 20.29 21.76 -20.01
CA ASN A 66 21.42 21.09 -20.64
C ASN A 66 22.29 20.50 -19.51
N GLY A 67 22.31 19.18 -19.38
CA GLY A 67 23.13 18.49 -18.38
C GLY A 67 22.35 17.69 -17.34
N VAL A 68 21.03 17.75 -17.37
CA VAL A 68 20.16 16.99 -16.47
C VAL A 68 19.85 15.62 -17.07
N GLU A 69 19.87 14.57 -16.25
CA GLU A 69 19.36 13.25 -16.62
C GLU A 69 17.90 13.37 -17.05
N ARG A 70 17.52 12.72 -18.14
CA ARG A 70 16.18 12.89 -18.71
C ARG A 70 15.63 11.62 -19.33
N THR A 71 14.27 11.51 -19.25
CA THR A 71 13.52 10.54 -20.04
C THR A 71 12.61 11.26 -21.02
N ASN A 72 12.55 10.77 -22.27
CA ASN A 72 11.56 11.21 -23.24
C ASN A 72 10.23 10.48 -22.95
N ALA A 73 9.22 11.23 -22.56
CA ALA A 73 7.89 10.70 -22.22
C ALA A 73 6.83 11.00 -23.29
N SER A 74 7.27 11.26 -24.54
CA SER A 74 6.37 11.53 -25.66
C SER A 74 5.47 10.31 -25.93
N GLY A 75 4.17 10.54 -25.94
CA GLY A 75 3.16 9.47 -26.12
C GLY A 75 2.67 8.84 -24.81
N PHE A 76 3.33 9.11 -23.69
CA PHE A 76 2.92 8.62 -22.38
C PHE A 76 2.17 9.66 -21.56
N LYS A 77 1.31 9.18 -20.67
CA LYS A 77 0.58 9.99 -19.69
C LYS A 77 1.38 10.02 -18.38
N ALA A 78 1.70 11.21 -17.89
CA ALA A 78 2.33 11.40 -16.58
C ALA A 78 1.25 11.58 -15.52
N LEU A 79 1.18 10.63 -14.60
CA LEU A 79 0.28 10.59 -13.46
C LEU A 79 1.06 10.89 -12.18
N PRO A 80 0.42 11.43 -11.11
CA PRO A 80 1.06 11.47 -9.80
C PRO A 80 1.35 10.05 -9.32
N GLY A 81 2.40 9.88 -8.52
CA GLY A 81 2.73 8.61 -7.90
C GLY A 81 1.53 7.99 -7.18
N LEU A 82 1.30 6.70 -7.39
CA LEU A 82 0.22 5.97 -6.73
C LEU A 82 0.65 5.54 -5.34
N ILE A 83 -0.34 5.39 -4.45
CA ILE A 83 -0.15 5.04 -3.05
C ILE A 83 -1.02 3.83 -2.73
N ASP A 84 -0.38 2.74 -2.30
CA ASP A 84 -1.08 1.58 -1.76
C ASP A 84 -0.99 1.59 -0.24
N VAL A 85 -2.12 1.69 0.40
CA VAL A 85 -2.20 1.82 1.87
C VAL A 85 -2.35 0.50 2.60
N HIS A 86 -2.36 -0.62 1.87
CA HIS A 86 -2.57 -1.95 2.43
C HIS A 86 -1.75 -3.01 1.68
N VAL A 87 -0.53 -3.23 2.15
CA VAL A 87 0.33 -4.28 1.61
C VAL A 87 0.95 -5.10 2.74
N HIS A 88 1.33 -6.35 2.43
CA HIS A 88 2.02 -7.25 3.33
C HIS A 88 3.37 -7.63 2.70
N LEU A 89 4.38 -6.77 2.88
CA LEU A 89 5.73 -6.99 2.34
C LEU A 89 6.51 -8.06 3.11
N ARG A 90 5.89 -8.63 4.14
CA ARG A 90 6.42 -9.73 4.94
C ARG A 90 7.77 -9.39 5.56
N ASP A 91 8.89 -9.70 4.90
CA ASP A 91 10.28 -9.56 5.38
C ASP A 91 10.51 -10.17 6.77
N MET A 92 11.54 -9.81 7.48
CA MET A 92 11.93 -10.39 8.77
C MET A 92 12.00 -11.92 8.67
N GLU A 93 11.36 -12.68 9.57
CA GLU A 93 11.30 -14.15 9.52
C GLU A 93 10.41 -14.68 8.39
N LEU A 94 9.59 -13.81 7.78
CA LEU A 94 8.73 -14.15 6.65
C LEU A 94 9.32 -13.78 5.29
N ALA A 95 10.60 -13.40 5.24
CA ALA A 95 11.30 -12.98 4.02
C ALA A 95 11.29 -14.03 2.90
N TYR A 96 11.05 -15.29 3.22
CA TYR A 96 10.91 -16.36 2.23
C TYR A 96 9.62 -16.24 1.39
N LYS A 97 8.57 -15.59 1.91
CA LYS A 97 7.30 -15.32 1.19
C LYS A 97 7.39 -14.06 0.33
N GLU A 98 7.95 -13.02 0.88
CA GLU A 98 8.17 -11.71 0.28
C GLU A 98 9.14 -10.94 1.17
N ASP A 99 9.87 -9.96 0.59
CA ASP A 99 10.71 -9.04 1.33
C ASP A 99 10.57 -7.59 0.81
N PHE A 100 11.17 -6.63 1.51
CA PHE A 100 11.10 -5.23 1.09
C PHE A 100 11.73 -5.00 -0.30
N ALA A 101 12.73 -5.78 -0.69
CA ALA A 101 13.39 -5.62 -1.98
C ALA A 101 12.47 -6.03 -3.13
N THR A 102 11.89 -7.23 -3.05
CA THR A 102 11.02 -7.79 -4.08
C THR A 102 9.64 -7.16 -4.07
N GLY A 103 9.04 -6.95 -2.89
CA GLY A 103 7.74 -6.31 -2.78
C GLY A 103 7.73 -4.84 -3.22
N THR A 104 8.83 -4.08 -2.98
CA THR A 104 8.92 -2.71 -3.49
C THR A 104 9.30 -2.64 -4.98
N ALA A 105 9.95 -3.66 -5.53
CA ALA A 105 10.10 -3.84 -6.97
C ALA A 105 8.72 -4.08 -7.63
N ALA A 106 7.91 -4.96 -7.05
CA ALA A 106 6.53 -5.21 -7.49
C ALA A 106 5.67 -3.93 -7.40
N ALA A 107 5.81 -3.15 -6.33
CA ALA A 107 5.15 -1.84 -6.19
C ALA A 107 5.54 -0.89 -7.34
N ALA A 108 6.83 -0.74 -7.62
CA ALA A 108 7.31 0.10 -8.71
C ALA A 108 6.79 -0.36 -10.07
N ALA A 109 6.79 -1.67 -10.35
CA ALA A 109 6.24 -2.24 -11.59
C ALA A 109 4.74 -2.00 -11.71
N GLY A 110 4.01 -1.98 -10.58
CA GLY A 110 2.58 -1.65 -10.51
C GLY A 110 2.26 -0.15 -10.54
N GLY A 111 3.26 0.74 -10.58
CA GLY A 111 3.06 2.20 -10.57
C GLY A 111 2.89 2.79 -9.18
N PHE A 112 3.10 2.02 -8.12
CA PHE A 112 3.07 2.51 -6.75
C PHE A 112 4.44 3.08 -6.35
N THR A 113 4.46 4.37 -6.05
CA THR A 113 5.67 5.06 -5.58
C THR A 113 5.73 5.12 -4.05
N THR A 114 4.63 4.78 -3.40
CA THR A 114 4.50 4.72 -1.94
C THR A 114 3.61 3.56 -1.54
N VAL A 115 4.04 2.81 -0.52
CA VAL A 115 3.25 1.72 0.06
C VAL A 115 3.26 1.80 1.59
N LEU A 116 2.16 1.39 2.23
CA LEU A 116 2.06 1.29 3.69
C LEU A 116 1.93 -0.18 4.07
N ASP A 117 2.94 -0.70 4.77
CA ASP A 117 3.07 -2.11 5.09
C ASP A 117 2.42 -2.47 6.42
N MET A 118 1.69 -3.59 6.42
CA MET A 118 0.93 -4.10 7.56
C MET A 118 1.81 -4.72 8.65
N PRO A 119 1.33 -4.77 9.91
CA PRO A 119 2.15 -5.16 11.06
C PRO A 119 2.29 -6.66 11.29
N ASN A 120 1.66 -7.52 10.47
CA ASN A 120 1.63 -8.97 10.65
C ASN A 120 2.89 -9.67 10.14
N THR A 121 4.05 -9.16 10.50
CA THR A 121 5.36 -9.80 10.36
C THR A 121 5.62 -10.78 11.52
N VAL A 122 6.70 -11.52 11.47
CA VAL A 122 7.20 -12.32 12.58
C VAL A 122 8.61 -11.80 12.91
N PRO A 123 8.79 -11.26 14.11
CA PRO A 123 7.78 -10.90 15.11
C PRO A 123 6.83 -9.79 14.63
N PRO A 124 5.61 -9.65 15.24
CA PRO A 124 4.66 -8.61 14.85
C PRO A 124 5.16 -7.20 15.20
N THR A 125 4.75 -6.20 14.41
CA THR A 125 5.10 -4.79 14.62
C THR A 125 4.16 -4.18 15.67
N ASN A 126 4.35 -4.51 16.94
CA ASN A 126 3.46 -4.17 18.05
C ASN A 126 4.11 -3.30 19.15
N SER A 127 5.29 -2.76 18.88
CA SER A 127 5.98 -1.83 19.78
C SER A 127 6.81 -0.82 19.00
N ALA A 128 7.10 0.33 19.60
CA ALA A 128 7.96 1.37 19.04
C ALA A 128 9.32 0.81 18.60
N ARG A 129 9.91 -0.07 19.44
CA ARG A 129 11.14 -0.77 19.10
C ARG A 129 11.00 -1.57 17.81
N ARG A 130 9.91 -2.34 17.64
CA ARG A 130 9.66 -3.15 16.43
C ARG A 130 9.44 -2.29 15.18
N VAL A 131 8.78 -1.14 15.32
CA VAL A 131 8.65 -0.16 14.22
C VAL A 131 10.04 0.31 13.78
N ILE A 132 10.91 0.70 14.72
CA ILE A 132 12.26 1.19 14.41
C ILE A 132 13.15 0.09 13.81
N GLU A 133 13.09 -1.14 14.33
CA GLU A 133 13.80 -2.29 13.76
C GLU A 133 13.38 -2.53 12.29
N LYS A 134 12.08 -2.55 12.03
CA LYS A 134 11.52 -2.74 10.70
C LYS A 134 11.91 -1.61 9.75
N GLN A 135 11.89 -0.35 10.21
CA GLN A 135 12.35 0.81 9.44
C GLN A 135 13.83 0.68 9.04
N LYS A 136 14.69 0.21 9.94
CA LYS A 136 16.12 0.01 9.65
C LYS A 136 16.36 -1.06 8.58
N VAL A 137 15.63 -2.18 8.64
CA VAL A 137 15.71 -3.23 7.62
C VAL A 137 15.20 -2.72 6.27
N ALA A 138 14.05 -2.04 6.27
CA ALA A 138 13.46 -1.50 5.05
C ALA A 138 14.36 -0.45 4.38
N ALA A 139 15.01 0.41 5.14
CA ALA A 139 15.92 1.44 4.60
C ALA A 139 17.06 0.86 3.74
N GLN A 140 17.47 -0.38 3.99
CA GLN A 140 18.53 -1.04 3.24
C GLN A 140 18.04 -1.71 1.96
N LYS A 141 16.73 -2.04 1.86
CA LYS A 141 16.19 -2.89 0.81
C LYS A 141 15.19 -2.18 -0.11
N THR A 142 14.47 -1.18 0.39
CA THR A 142 13.35 -0.59 -0.33
C THR A 142 13.76 0.19 -1.57
N ARG A 143 12.93 0.14 -2.62
CA ARG A 143 13.09 0.87 -3.88
C ARG A 143 12.07 2.00 -4.05
N VAL A 144 10.91 1.88 -3.40
CA VAL A 144 9.89 2.94 -3.35
C VAL A 144 9.76 3.46 -1.92
N ASN A 145 8.91 4.47 -1.70
CA ASN A 145 8.66 4.98 -0.35
C ASN A 145 7.83 3.96 0.44
N VAL A 146 8.26 3.64 1.66
CA VAL A 146 7.58 2.67 2.53
C VAL A 146 7.28 3.29 3.89
N GLY A 147 6.02 3.22 4.32
CA GLY A 147 5.59 3.50 5.69
C GLY A 147 5.05 2.24 6.36
N PHE A 148 4.81 2.30 7.68
CA PHE A 148 4.43 1.13 8.47
C PHE A 148 3.19 1.39 9.30
N HIS A 149 2.28 0.43 9.32
CA HIS A 149 1.25 0.31 10.34
C HIS A 149 1.80 -0.46 11.54
N ALA A 150 1.27 -0.19 12.73
CA ALA A 150 1.54 -0.97 13.93
C ALA A 150 0.32 -1.82 14.30
N ALA A 151 0.50 -2.93 15.00
CA ALA A 151 -0.61 -3.70 15.55
C ALA A 151 -1.31 -2.94 16.68
N ALA A 152 -2.63 -3.11 16.82
CA ALA A 152 -3.38 -2.62 17.95
C ALA A 152 -2.86 -3.23 19.25
N VAL A 153 -2.67 -2.40 20.27
CA VAL A 153 -2.23 -2.76 21.61
C VAL A 153 -3.11 -2.09 22.66
N SER A 154 -3.15 -2.61 23.88
CA SER A 154 -4.02 -2.11 24.95
C SER A 154 -3.38 -1.00 25.80
N ASP A 155 -2.05 -0.91 25.79
CA ASP A 155 -1.29 0.05 26.58
C ASP A 155 -1.26 1.42 25.88
N SER A 156 -1.72 2.45 26.59
CA SER A 156 -1.79 3.82 26.06
C SER A 156 -0.42 4.44 25.83
N ASP A 157 0.56 4.13 26.70
CA ASP A 157 1.92 4.66 26.60
C ASP A 157 2.63 4.03 25.39
N GLU A 158 2.41 2.73 25.13
CA GLU A 158 2.92 2.09 23.93
C GLU A 158 2.25 2.63 22.65
N ILE A 159 0.95 2.99 22.69
CA ILE A 159 0.27 3.64 21.55
C ILE A 159 0.93 4.98 21.23
N GLU A 160 1.25 5.78 22.24
CA GLU A 160 1.98 7.04 22.08
C GLU A 160 3.40 6.81 21.53
N ALA A 161 4.11 5.83 22.07
CA ALA A 161 5.45 5.46 21.61
C ALA A 161 5.44 4.97 20.14
N LEU A 162 4.42 4.20 19.72
CA LEU A 162 4.22 3.76 18.34
C LEU A 162 4.00 4.94 17.39
N ALA A 163 3.18 5.92 17.80
CA ALA A 163 2.96 7.14 17.01
C ALA A 163 4.26 7.95 16.85
N HIS A 164 5.01 8.15 17.93
CA HIS A 164 6.32 8.83 17.91
C HIS A 164 7.37 8.06 17.10
N ALA A 165 7.30 6.72 17.06
CA ALA A 165 8.15 5.91 16.20
C ALA A 165 7.79 6.10 14.69
N GLY A 166 6.68 6.75 14.39
CA GLY A 166 6.23 7.10 13.05
C GLY A 166 5.30 6.07 12.41
N ALA A 167 4.57 5.28 13.19
CA ALA A 167 3.52 4.40 12.70
C ALA A 167 2.37 5.21 12.07
N PHE A 168 1.88 4.78 10.91
CA PHE A 168 0.81 5.47 10.16
C PHE A 168 -0.60 5.19 10.70
N SER A 169 -0.80 4.06 11.35
CA SER A 169 -2.05 3.69 12.02
C SER A 169 -1.84 2.53 12.98
N LEU A 170 -2.86 2.26 13.80
CA LEU A 170 -2.98 1.02 14.57
C LEU A 170 -3.89 0.05 13.83
N LYS A 171 -3.37 -1.13 13.45
CA LYS A 171 -4.14 -2.18 12.76
C LYS A 171 -4.86 -3.07 13.77
N LEU A 172 -6.18 -3.01 13.74
CA LEU A 172 -7.08 -3.93 14.44
C LEU A 172 -7.53 -5.02 13.46
N TYR A 173 -7.19 -6.27 13.74
CA TYR A 173 -7.64 -7.44 12.98
C TYR A 173 -8.64 -8.20 13.86
N MET A 174 -9.95 -8.05 13.58
CA MET A 174 -11.01 -8.58 14.44
C MET A 174 -11.10 -10.11 14.47
N PRO A 175 -10.89 -10.83 13.35
CA PRO A 175 -10.99 -12.30 13.37
C PRO A 175 -9.96 -12.98 14.27
N LYS A 176 -8.74 -12.42 14.34
CA LYS A 176 -7.63 -12.92 15.17
C LYS A 176 -6.63 -11.80 15.42
N PRO A 177 -6.43 -11.36 16.66
CA PRO A 177 -5.49 -10.29 16.96
C PRO A 177 -4.08 -10.59 16.47
N ILE A 178 -3.39 -9.56 15.90
CA ILE A 178 -1.99 -9.66 15.45
C ILE A 178 -1.03 -9.65 16.65
N ALA A 179 -1.41 -8.96 17.71
CA ALA A 179 -0.73 -8.90 19.01
C ALA A 179 -1.75 -9.15 20.10
N PRO A 180 -1.34 -9.41 21.35
CA PRO A 180 -2.28 -9.60 22.46
C PRO A 180 -3.20 -8.38 22.59
N PHE A 181 -4.45 -8.55 22.23
CA PHE A 181 -5.50 -7.53 22.28
C PHE A 181 -6.88 -8.20 22.34
N ASP A 182 -7.74 -7.75 23.25
CA ASP A 182 -9.09 -8.28 23.39
C ASP A 182 -10.04 -7.60 22.39
N VAL A 183 -10.24 -8.24 21.26
CA VAL A 183 -11.13 -7.76 20.16
C VAL A 183 -12.61 -7.97 20.45
N GLU A 184 -12.97 -8.78 21.45
CA GLU A 184 -14.35 -9.06 21.84
C GLU A 184 -14.87 -7.99 22.80
N ASN A 185 -14.00 -7.30 23.51
CA ASN A 185 -14.32 -6.30 24.51
C ASN A 185 -14.46 -4.89 23.87
N ASP A 186 -15.70 -4.40 23.79
CA ASP A 186 -16.00 -3.05 23.27
C ASP A 186 -15.27 -1.94 24.05
N GLN A 187 -15.10 -2.11 25.37
CA GLN A 187 -14.42 -1.11 26.21
C GLN A 187 -12.91 -1.08 25.93
N ALA A 188 -12.29 -2.24 25.66
CA ALA A 188 -10.88 -2.30 25.26
C ALA A 188 -10.66 -1.61 23.90
N ILE A 189 -11.54 -1.87 22.92
CA ILE A 189 -11.50 -1.22 21.61
C ILE A 189 -11.70 0.31 21.76
N GLU A 190 -12.68 0.73 22.57
CA GLU A 190 -12.96 2.15 22.82
C GLU A 190 -11.77 2.85 23.48
N LYS A 191 -11.15 2.24 24.51
CA LYS A 191 -9.96 2.76 25.18
C LYS A 191 -8.80 2.95 24.19
N MET A 192 -8.49 1.92 23.40
CA MET A 192 -7.46 1.98 22.35
C MET A 192 -7.75 3.10 21.33
N MET A 193 -9.00 3.21 20.85
CA MET A 193 -9.39 4.26 19.91
C MET A 193 -9.27 5.66 20.52
N ARG A 194 -9.55 5.84 21.82
CA ARG A 194 -9.36 7.12 22.51
C ARG A 194 -7.88 7.48 22.63
N ALA A 195 -7.02 6.54 22.96
CA ALA A 195 -5.58 6.72 23.00
C ALA A 195 -5.02 7.06 21.60
N ALA A 196 -5.42 6.32 20.55
CA ALA A 196 -5.04 6.59 19.18
C ALA A 196 -5.47 8.00 18.72
N ARG A 197 -6.67 8.44 19.09
CA ARG A 197 -7.15 9.80 18.82
C ARG A 197 -6.28 10.86 19.52
N HIS A 198 -5.88 10.61 20.78
CA HIS A 198 -5.09 11.57 21.55
C HIS A 198 -3.77 11.90 20.84
N VAL A 199 -3.12 10.91 20.26
CA VAL A 199 -1.88 11.06 19.50
C VAL A 199 -2.07 11.35 18.00
N GLY A 200 -3.33 11.52 17.55
CA GLY A 200 -3.66 11.85 16.16
C GLY A 200 -3.45 10.69 15.17
N THR A 201 -3.30 9.46 15.63
CA THR A 201 -3.07 8.28 14.80
C THR A 201 -4.41 7.61 14.46
N PRO A 202 -4.74 7.34 13.18
CA PRO A 202 -5.95 6.62 12.82
C PRO A 202 -5.86 5.14 13.20
N VAL A 203 -7.01 4.47 13.25
CA VAL A 203 -7.12 3.01 13.38
C VAL A 203 -7.51 2.43 12.03
N THR A 204 -6.79 1.42 11.54
CA THR A 204 -7.15 0.64 10.34
C THR A 204 -7.72 -0.71 10.78
N VAL A 205 -8.84 -1.12 10.20
CA VAL A 205 -9.59 -2.27 10.72
C VAL A 205 -9.91 -3.28 9.63
N HIS A 206 -9.55 -4.55 9.86
CA HIS A 206 -10.21 -5.67 9.19
C HIS A 206 -11.50 -5.98 9.97
N ALA A 207 -12.63 -5.57 9.40
CA ALA A 207 -13.94 -5.59 10.06
C ALA A 207 -14.71 -6.87 9.70
N GLU A 208 -14.48 -7.94 10.44
CA GLU A 208 -15.18 -9.21 10.27
C GLU A 208 -15.34 -9.87 11.63
N ASP A 209 -16.56 -9.93 12.14
CA ASP A 209 -16.92 -10.45 13.47
C ASP A 209 -17.35 -11.91 13.38
N ILE A 210 -16.36 -12.81 13.45
CA ILE A 210 -16.55 -14.26 13.29
C ILE A 210 -16.60 -15.03 14.61
N VAL A 211 -16.71 -14.32 15.74
CA VAL A 211 -16.72 -14.93 17.07
C VAL A 211 -17.81 -15.99 17.18
N GLY A 212 -17.45 -17.15 17.73
CA GLY A 212 -18.37 -18.27 17.92
C GLY A 212 -18.66 -19.13 16.68
N THR A 213 -17.97 -18.89 15.55
CA THR A 213 -18.23 -19.61 14.28
C THR A 213 -17.17 -20.67 13.93
N GLU A 214 -16.26 -20.99 14.84
CA GLU A 214 -15.08 -21.82 14.58
C GLU A 214 -15.34 -23.23 14.02
N ASN A 215 -16.61 -23.68 13.96
CA ASN A 215 -16.98 -25.05 13.56
C ASN A 215 -18.01 -25.16 12.43
N THR A 216 -18.25 -24.13 11.62
CA THR A 216 -19.31 -24.18 10.60
C THR A 216 -18.86 -24.63 9.20
N SER A 217 -17.58 -24.84 8.95
CA SER A 217 -17.11 -25.34 7.64
C SER A 217 -17.30 -26.86 7.54
N GLN A 218 -18.46 -27.30 7.07
CA GLN A 218 -18.64 -28.69 6.58
C GLN A 218 -17.99 -28.76 5.18
N GLY A 219 -16.73 -29.14 5.12
CA GLY A 219 -16.00 -29.37 3.86
C GLY A 219 -14.68 -28.61 3.75
N ASP A 220 -13.77 -29.12 2.95
CA ASP A 220 -12.39 -28.62 2.78
C ASP A 220 -12.20 -27.87 1.44
N GLY A 221 -13.31 -27.47 0.80
CA GLY A 221 -13.32 -26.72 -0.46
C GLY A 221 -13.29 -25.20 -0.22
N PHE A 222 -12.73 -24.45 -1.18
CA PHE A 222 -12.62 -22.99 -1.10
C PHE A 222 -13.98 -22.28 -1.18
N GLU A 223 -14.96 -22.84 -1.85
CA GLU A 223 -16.33 -22.28 -1.88
C GLU A 223 -17.01 -22.40 -0.52
N GLN A 224 -16.90 -23.56 0.14
CA GLN A 224 -17.42 -23.80 1.48
C GLN A 224 -16.73 -22.90 2.51
N ALA A 225 -15.39 -22.76 2.40
CA ALA A 225 -14.63 -21.85 3.27
C ALA A 225 -15.07 -20.39 3.08
N ALA A 226 -15.40 -19.98 1.85
CA ALA A 226 -15.94 -18.65 1.56
C ALA A 226 -17.34 -18.46 2.13
N ASP A 227 -18.21 -19.46 2.07
CA ASP A 227 -19.57 -19.43 2.62
C ASP A 227 -19.55 -19.38 4.15
N ALA A 228 -18.63 -20.09 4.79
CA ALA A 228 -18.43 -20.04 6.24
C ALA A 228 -18.09 -18.62 6.75
N ARG A 229 -17.54 -17.74 5.88
CA ARG A 229 -17.28 -16.33 6.17
C ARG A 229 -18.39 -15.43 5.61
N SER A 230 -19.60 -15.64 6.13
CA SER A 230 -20.82 -14.96 5.69
C SER A 230 -20.68 -13.43 5.67
N PRO A 231 -21.29 -12.73 4.68
CA PRO A 231 -21.36 -11.27 4.64
C PRO A 231 -21.90 -10.61 5.92
N ILE A 232 -22.69 -11.32 6.72
CA ILE A 232 -23.23 -10.81 7.99
C ILE A 232 -22.13 -10.45 8.99
N PHE A 233 -20.98 -11.13 8.95
CA PHE A 233 -19.87 -10.84 9.85
C PHE A 233 -19.22 -9.49 9.57
N GLU A 234 -19.08 -9.09 8.29
CA GLU A 234 -18.66 -7.75 7.91
C GLU A 234 -19.70 -6.71 8.39
N THR A 235 -20.97 -6.96 8.15
CA THR A 235 -22.05 -6.03 8.55
C THR A 235 -22.06 -5.79 10.06
N ARG A 236 -22.01 -6.86 10.87
CA ARG A 236 -21.98 -6.78 12.35
C ARG A 236 -20.73 -6.03 12.85
N ALA A 237 -19.57 -6.35 12.30
CA ALA A 237 -18.31 -5.70 12.66
C ALA A 237 -18.35 -4.20 12.36
N VAL A 238 -18.80 -3.81 11.17
CA VAL A 238 -18.92 -2.40 10.77
C VAL A 238 -19.89 -1.65 11.70
N GLU A 239 -21.06 -2.20 11.97
CA GLU A 239 -22.05 -1.58 12.88
C GLU A 239 -21.52 -1.45 14.32
N ARG A 240 -20.87 -2.49 14.82
CA ARG A 240 -20.23 -2.49 16.14
C ARG A 240 -19.16 -1.42 16.24
N LEU A 241 -18.25 -1.38 15.28
CA LEU A 241 -17.16 -0.43 15.26
C LEU A 241 -17.62 1.02 15.07
N LEU A 242 -18.65 1.28 14.27
CA LEU A 242 -19.22 2.63 14.11
C LEU A 242 -19.80 3.15 15.44
N ARG A 243 -20.45 2.26 16.24
CA ARG A 243 -20.94 2.63 17.58
C ARG A 243 -19.81 3.00 18.53
N ILE A 244 -18.74 2.19 18.57
CA ILE A 244 -17.55 2.43 19.40
C ILE A 244 -16.82 3.69 18.95
N GLN A 245 -16.61 3.83 17.65
CA GLN A 245 -15.97 4.97 17.03
C GLN A 245 -16.69 6.29 17.35
N LYS A 246 -18.01 6.30 17.32
CA LYS A 246 -18.83 7.49 17.68
C LYS A 246 -18.53 7.97 19.09
N LYS A 247 -18.38 7.05 20.06
CA LYS A 247 -18.00 7.36 21.46
C LYS A 247 -16.55 7.82 21.57
N ALA A 248 -15.63 7.11 20.92
CA ALA A 248 -14.19 7.42 20.96
C ALA A 248 -13.80 8.66 20.13
N ARG A 249 -14.61 9.03 19.12
CA ARG A 249 -14.34 10.11 18.15
C ARG A 249 -12.99 9.94 17.41
N CYS A 250 -12.57 8.69 17.20
CA CYS A 250 -11.34 8.34 16.50
C CYS A 250 -11.56 8.32 14.98
N SER A 251 -10.50 8.57 14.20
CA SER A 251 -10.50 8.32 12.76
C SER A 251 -10.28 6.84 12.50
N VAL A 252 -11.16 6.22 11.72
CA VAL A 252 -11.08 4.79 11.39
C VAL A 252 -11.10 4.60 9.88
N HIS A 253 -10.18 3.77 9.40
CA HIS A 253 -10.11 3.31 8.02
C HIS A 253 -10.47 1.83 7.95
N TYR A 254 -11.56 1.51 7.26
CA TYR A 254 -12.08 0.15 7.10
C TYR A 254 -11.44 -0.50 5.87
N CYS A 255 -10.68 -1.58 6.10
CA CYS A 255 -9.93 -2.27 5.06
C CYS A 255 -10.85 -3.14 4.18
N HIS A 256 -10.46 -3.28 2.90
CA HIS A 256 -10.96 -4.28 1.93
C HIS A 256 -12.44 -4.68 2.10
N LEU A 257 -13.35 -3.72 2.19
CA LEU A 257 -14.79 -3.99 2.31
C LEU A 257 -15.34 -4.70 1.08
N THR A 258 -16.30 -5.59 1.31
CA THR A 258 -16.91 -6.41 0.26
C THR A 258 -18.38 -6.07 -0.01
N LEU A 259 -19.01 -5.23 0.83
CA LEU A 259 -20.45 -4.97 0.79
C LEU A 259 -20.79 -3.51 0.51
N ARG A 260 -21.77 -3.27 -0.38
CA ARG A 260 -22.37 -1.95 -0.60
C ARG A 260 -22.94 -1.36 0.70
N SER A 261 -23.62 -2.19 1.51
CA SER A 261 -24.22 -1.74 2.77
C SER A 261 -23.18 -1.20 3.74
N SER A 262 -22.01 -1.83 3.83
CA SER A 262 -20.86 -1.36 4.62
C SER A 262 -20.35 -0.02 4.11
N LEU A 263 -20.11 0.11 2.79
CA LEU A 263 -19.67 1.37 2.19
C LEU A 263 -20.65 2.50 2.45
N THR A 264 -21.97 2.25 2.32
CA THR A 264 -23.02 3.25 2.57
C THR A 264 -23.01 3.74 4.02
N LYS A 265 -22.90 2.83 4.99
CA LYS A 265 -22.85 3.19 6.43
C LYS A 265 -21.61 4.02 6.75
N ILE A 266 -20.45 3.64 6.20
CA ILE A 266 -19.19 4.30 6.45
C ILE A 266 -19.13 5.68 5.79
N SER A 267 -19.63 5.82 4.55
CA SER A 267 -19.66 7.10 3.84
C SER A 267 -20.53 8.16 4.55
N GLY A 268 -21.50 7.73 5.34
CA GLY A 268 -22.31 8.61 6.22
C GLY A 268 -21.60 9.07 7.51
N SER A 269 -20.39 8.57 7.79
CA SER A 269 -19.63 8.89 9.02
C SER A 269 -18.46 9.85 8.74
N THR A 270 -18.40 10.96 9.48
CA THR A 270 -17.41 12.03 9.24
C THR A 270 -15.95 11.65 9.54
N ARG A 271 -15.72 10.60 10.31
CA ARG A 271 -14.36 10.14 10.72
C ARG A 271 -14.03 8.76 10.21
N SER A 272 -14.82 8.28 9.26
CA SER A 272 -14.65 6.97 8.66
C SER A 272 -14.22 7.09 7.21
N THR A 273 -13.33 6.22 6.82
CA THR A 273 -12.91 6.02 5.44
C THR A 273 -12.86 4.52 5.15
N SER A 274 -12.89 4.14 3.90
CA SER A 274 -12.92 2.73 3.49
C SER A 274 -12.03 2.48 2.29
N GLU A 275 -11.58 1.27 2.14
CA GLU A 275 -10.95 0.79 0.92
C GLU A 275 -11.66 -0.45 0.38
N VAL A 276 -11.53 -0.67 -0.91
CA VAL A 276 -11.92 -1.86 -1.64
C VAL A 276 -10.72 -2.39 -2.41
N THR A 277 -10.76 -3.65 -2.84
CA THR A 277 -9.63 -4.25 -3.58
C THR A 277 -10.05 -4.62 -4.99
N PRO A 278 -9.10 -4.65 -5.97
CA PRO A 278 -9.41 -5.07 -7.34
C PRO A 278 -10.01 -6.48 -7.41
N HIS A 279 -9.58 -7.41 -6.55
CA HIS A 279 -10.11 -8.76 -6.58
C HIS A 279 -11.58 -8.82 -6.12
N HIS A 280 -12.00 -8.03 -5.12
CA HIS A 280 -13.42 -7.94 -4.74
C HIS A 280 -14.28 -7.18 -5.76
N LEU A 281 -13.69 -6.24 -6.52
CA LEU A 281 -14.41 -5.51 -7.57
C LEU A 281 -14.61 -6.33 -8.84
N LEU A 282 -13.70 -7.25 -9.18
CA LEU A 282 -13.62 -7.87 -10.50
C LEU A 282 -13.83 -9.39 -10.50
N LEU A 283 -13.69 -10.06 -9.35
CA LEU A 283 -13.84 -11.50 -9.22
C LEU A 283 -15.04 -11.83 -8.33
N SER A 284 -15.76 -12.88 -8.67
CA SER A 284 -16.86 -13.40 -7.85
C SER A 284 -16.56 -14.82 -7.35
N LYS A 285 -17.30 -15.24 -6.33
CA LYS A 285 -17.18 -16.56 -5.70
C LYS A 285 -17.28 -17.71 -6.72
N LYS A 286 -18.04 -17.53 -7.81
CA LYS A 286 -18.16 -18.54 -8.90
C LYS A 286 -16.81 -18.95 -9.49
N LEU A 287 -15.79 -18.12 -9.37
CA LEU A 287 -14.45 -18.43 -9.88
C LEU A 287 -13.62 -19.32 -8.94
N LEU A 288 -14.04 -19.50 -7.69
CA LEU A 288 -13.28 -20.31 -6.73
C LEU A 288 -13.20 -21.77 -7.12
N SER A 289 -14.24 -22.32 -7.81
CA SER A 289 -14.20 -23.69 -8.34
C SER A 289 -13.06 -23.92 -9.35
N THR A 290 -12.73 -22.87 -10.12
CA THR A 290 -11.66 -22.93 -11.13
C THR A 290 -10.32 -22.44 -10.58
N LEU A 291 -10.33 -21.36 -9.76
CA LEU A 291 -9.12 -20.75 -9.21
C LEU A 291 -8.54 -21.55 -8.05
N GLY A 292 -9.39 -22.25 -7.27
CA GLY A 292 -8.97 -22.94 -6.05
C GLY A 292 -8.22 -21.99 -5.11
N TRP A 293 -7.08 -22.42 -4.61
CA TRP A 293 -6.22 -21.66 -3.72
C TRP A 293 -5.73 -20.31 -4.31
N ARG A 294 -5.64 -20.17 -5.64
CA ARG A 294 -5.26 -18.92 -6.32
C ARG A 294 -6.28 -17.82 -6.09
N GLY A 295 -7.54 -18.17 -5.85
CA GLY A 295 -8.63 -17.23 -5.55
C GLY A 295 -8.94 -17.11 -4.04
N TRP A 296 -8.14 -17.74 -3.16
CA TRP A 296 -8.38 -17.73 -1.72
C TRP A 296 -7.77 -16.53 -1.03
N MET A 297 -8.62 -15.65 -0.52
CA MET A 297 -8.30 -14.48 0.30
C MET A 297 -9.35 -14.26 1.38
N VAL A 298 -9.07 -13.40 2.34
CA VAL A 298 -9.98 -13.03 3.45
C VAL A 298 -9.99 -11.50 3.60
N PRO A 299 -11.20 -10.88 3.49
CA PRO A 299 -12.52 -11.46 3.26
C PRO A 299 -12.60 -12.22 1.93
N PRO A 300 -13.46 -13.25 1.83
CA PRO A 300 -13.55 -14.05 0.61
C PRO A 300 -14.30 -13.32 -0.52
N LEU A 301 -14.11 -13.82 -1.73
CA LEU A 301 -14.91 -13.40 -2.88
C LEU A 301 -16.40 -13.64 -2.62
N ARG A 302 -17.24 -12.69 -3.01
CA ARG A 302 -18.70 -12.71 -2.80
C ARG A 302 -19.45 -13.16 -4.06
N SER A 303 -20.77 -13.27 -3.97
CA SER A 303 -21.62 -13.57 -5.12
C SER A 303 -21.42 -12.52 -6.22
N GLU A 304 -21.84 -12.85 -7.45
CA GLU A 304 -21.73 -11.92 -8.59
C GLU A 304 -22.55 -10.65 -8.35
N GLU A 305 -23.73 -10.77 -7.77
CA GLU A 305 -24.62 -9.66 -7.43
C GLU A 305 -23.98 -8.72 -6.40
N THR A 306 -23.32 -9.30 -5.37
CA THR A 306 -22.61 -8.53 -4.34
C THR A 306 -21.39 -7.82 -4.96
N ARG A 307 -20.61 -8.52 -5.79
CA ARG A 307 -19.48 -7.95 -6.52
C ARG A 307 -19.90 -6.77 -7.40
N GLN A 308 -20.96 -6.95 -8.19
CA GLN A 308 -21.49 -5.90 -9.07
C GLN A 308 -21.95 -4.69 -8.26
N SER A 309 -22.70 -4.91 -7.20
CA SER A 309 -23.17 -3.86 -6.29
C SER A 309 -22.01 -3.09 -5.61
N LEU A 310 -20.92 -3.79 -5.28
CA LEU A 310 -19.70 -3.18 -4.73
C LEU A 310 -18.99 -2.31 -5.78
N LEU A 311 -18.87 -2.79 -7.01
CA LEU A 311 -18.28 -2.03 -8.12
C LEU A 311 -19.09 -0.77 -8.41
N GLU A 312 -20.40 -0.87 -8.56
CA GLU A 312 -21.31 0.26 -8.77
C GLU A 312 -21.19 1.31 -7.65
N SER A 313 -21.12 0.86 -6.40
CA SER A 313 -20.94 1.74 -5.24
C SER A 313 -19.58 2.45 -5.25
N THR A 314 -18.54 1.75 -5.68
CA THR A 314 -17.20 2.34 -5.84
C THR A 314 -17.17 3.39 -6.95
N LEU A 315 -17.82 3.11 -8.09
CA LEU A 315 -17.96 4.05 -9.21
C LEU A 315 -18.81 5.27 -8.82
N ALA A 316 -19.78 5.09 -7.94
CA ALA A 316 -20.56 6.19 -7.33
C ALA A 316 -19.77 7.00 -6.28
N GLY A 317 -18.52 6.61 -5.96
CA GLY A 317 -17.65 7.33 -5.03
C GLY A 317 -17.88 7.05 -3.55
N LEU A 318 -18.56 5.94 -3.21
CA LEU A 318 -18.80 5.56 -1.81
C LEU A 318 -17.54 5.00 -1.13
N SER A 319 -16.60 4.39 -1.87
CA SER A 319 -15.31 4.00 -1.31
C SER A 319 -14.34 5.18 -1.27
N SER A 320 -13.46 5.20 -0.27
CA SER A 320 -12.46 6.25 -0.12
C SER A 320 -11.16 5.95 -0.85
N ALA A 321 -10.80 4.67 -0.97
CA ALA A 321 -9.57 4.22 -1.61
C ALA A 321 -9.76 2.87 -2.32
N ILE A 322 -8.83 2.57 -3.22
CA ILE A 322 -8.53 1.22 -3.69
C ILE A 322 -7.16 0.87 -3.12
N ALA A 323 -7.03 -0.31 -2.52
CA ALA A 323 -5.78 -0.88 -2.08
C ALA A 323 -5.62 -2.28 -2.64
N SER A 324 -4.39 -2.76 -2.81
CA SER A 324 -4.17 -4.08 -3.41
C SER A 324 -4.45 -5.23 -2.45
N ASP A 325 -4.31 -5.00 -1.16
CA ASP A 325 -4.17 -6.06 -0.15
C ASP A 325 -3.16 -7.11 -0.61
N HIS A 326 -2.03 -6.65 -1.16
CA HIS A 326 -0.95 -7.51 -1.61
C HIS A 326 -0.47 -8.39 -0.46
N ALA A 327 -0.87 -9.66 -0.50
CA ALA A 327 -0.63 -10.62 0.58
C ALA A 327 0.01 -11.91 0.04
N PRO A 328 1.31 -11.86 -0.30
CA PRO A 328 2.03 -12.94 -0.94
C PRO A 328 2.28 -14.11 0.00
N HIS A 329 2.25 -15.31 -0.59
CA HIS A 329 2.61 -16.59 0.01
C HIS A 329 3.35 -17.43 -1.02
N THR A 330 4.08 -18.43 -0.55
CA THR A 330 4.68 -19.42 -1.47
C THR A 330 3.61 -20.31 -2.09
N ILE A 331 3.85 -20.80 -3.31
CA ILE A 331 2.93 -21.78 -3.95
C ILE A 331 2.76 -23.01 -3.06
N LYS A 332 3.84 -23.49 -2.44
CA LYS A 332 3.81 -24.64 -1.54
C LYS A 332 2.87 -24.47 -0.34
N GLU A 333 2.80 -23.25 0.23
CA GLU A 333 1.86 -22.94 1.32
C GLU A 333 0.43 -22.82 0.81
N LYS A 334 0.25 -22.27 -0.38
CA LYS A 334 -1.07 -22.01 -0.97
C LYS A 334 -1.71 -23.28 -1.53
N ASP A 335 -0.93 -24.15 -2.19
CA ASP A 335 -1.42 -25.35 -2.88
C ASP A 335 -1.75 -26.47 -1.88
N GLN A 336 -2.76 -26.21 -1.09
CA GLN A 336 -3.30 -27.09 -0.07
C GLN A 336 -4.83 -26.96 -0.02
N SER A 337 -5.50 -27.74 0.82
CA SER A 337 -6.92 -27.61 1.11
C SER A 337 -7.24 -26.24 1.73
N ALA A 338 -8.49 -25.82 1.67
CA ALA A 338 -8.91 -24.50 2.14
C ALA A 338 -8.61 -24.28 3.63
N SER A 339 -8.70 -25.32 4.46
CA SER A 339 -8.40 -25.27 5.89
C SER A 339 -6.92 -25.02 6.21
N LYS A 340 -6.00 -25.37 5.30
CA LYS A 340 -4.56 -25.27 5.48
C LYS A 340 -3.93 -24.16 4.62
N SER A 341 -4.58 -23.78 3.51
CA SER A 341 -4.09 -22.75 2.60
C SER A 341 -4.20 -21.38 3.26
N PRO A 342 -3.10 -20.64 3.48
CA PRO A 342 -3.19 -19.29 4.03
C PRO A 342 -3.90 -18.35 3.05
N PRO A 343 -4.83 -17.50 3.53
CA PRO A 343 -5.52 -16.55 2.66
C PRO A 343 -4.58 -15.41 2.23
N GLY A 344 -4.75 -14.94 1.00
CA GLY A 344 -4.01 -13.82 0.42
C GLY A 344 -3.54 -14.08 -1.01
N VAL A 345 -3.47 -13.01 -1.78
CA VAL A 345 -3.05 -13.02 -3.20
C VAL A 345 -2.15 -11.82 -3.47
N PRO A 346 -1.19 -11.89 -4.42
CA PRO A 346 -0.43 -10.73 -4.84
C PRO A 346 -1.31 -9.78 -5.66
N GLY A 347 -1.21 -8.47 -5.40
CA GLY A 347 -2.06 -7.46 -6.03
C GLY A 347 -1.33 -6.25 -6.60
N LEU A 348 -0.09 -5.95 -6.16
CA LEU A 348 0.64 -4.74 -6.54
C LEU A 348 0.80 -4.58 -8.05
N GLU A 349 1.23 -5.61 -8.74
CA GLU A 349 1.52 -5.56 -10.18
C GLU A 349 0.27 -5.67 -11.07
N THR A 350 -0.88 -6.02 -10.49
CA THR A 350 -2.13 -6.21 -11.24
C THR A 350 -3.12 -5.06 -11.09
N THR A 351 -3.06 -4.33 -9.96
CA THR A 351 -4.05 -3.30 -9.61
C THR A 351 -4.19 -2.23 -10.69
N LEU A 352 -3.12 -1.54 -11.06
CA LEU A 352 -3.21 -0.45 -12.03
C LEU A 352 -3.61 -0.92 -13.43
N PRO A 353 -3.03 -1.97 -14.02
CA PRO A 353 -3.46 -2.48 -15.33
C PRO A 353 -4.94 -2.88 -15.39
N LEU A 354 -5.47 -3.50 -14.33
CA LEU A 354 -6.89 -3.85 -14.23
C LEU A 354 -7.75 -2.60 -14.18
N MET A 355 -7.41 -1.63 -13.35
CA MET A 355 -8.17 -0.39 -13.20
C MET A 355 -8.09 0.49 -14.47
N LEU A 356 -6.93 0.58 -15.13
CA LEU A 356 -6.79 1.28 -16.41
C LEU A 356 -7.64 0.62 -17.51
N THR A 357 -7.85 -0.70 -17.43
CA THR A 357 -8.76 -1.40 -18.36
C THR A 357 -10.20 -0.92 -18.19
N LEU A 358 -10.67 -0.68 -16.96
CA LEU A 358 -11.98 -0.07 -16.73
C LEU A 358 -12.05 1.37 -17.26
N VAL A 359 -10.96 2.13 -17.12
CA VAL A 359 -10.86 3.49 -17.66
C VAL A 359 -10.95 3.47 -19.19
N ASN A 360 -10.19 2.60 -19.85
CA ASN A 360 -10.19 2.46 -21.30
C ASN A 360 -11.54 1.96 -21.87
N ARG A 361 -12.29 1.20 -21.07
CA ARG A 361 -13.66 0.77 -21.40
C ARG A 361 -14.72 1.82 -21.06
N GLN A 362 -14.31 2.99 -20.60
CA GLN A 362 -15.21 4.09 -20.16
C GLN A 362 -16.16 3.69 -19.00
N GLN A 363 -15.79 2.66 -18.25
CA GLN A 363 -16.53 2.21 -17.07
C GLN A 363 -16.13 2.97 -15.81
N MET A 364 -14.92 3.56 -15.78
CA MET A 364 -14.41 4.35 -14.65
C MET A 364 -13.74 5.63 -15.17
N PRO A 365 -14.09 6.82 -14.68
CA PRO A 365 -13.33 8.04 -14.98
C PRO A 365 -11.89 7.95 -14.42
N LEU A 366 -10.89 8.37 -15.22
CA LEU A 366 -9.50 8.41 -14.74
C LEU A 366 -9.33 9.30 -13.50
N SER A 367 -10.08 10.39 -13.43
CA SER A 367 -10.09 11.27 -12.25
C SER A 367 -10.52 10.54 -10.97
N LEU A 368 -11.52 9.65 -11.07
CA LEU A 368 -11.94 8.82 -9.94
C LEU A 368 -10.84 7.81 -9.59
N LEU A 369 -10.24 7.15 -10.58
CA LEU A 369 -9.13 6.23 -10.35
C LEU A 369 -7.98 6.91 -9.58
N LEU A 370 -7.54 8.09 -10.02
CA LEU A 370 -6.46 8.84 -9.36
C LEU A 370 -6.87 9.36 -7.98
N LYS A 371 -8.15 9.67 -7.79
CA LYS A 371 -8.68 10.00 -6.46
C LYS A 371 -8.54 8.81 -5.51
N LEU A 372 -8.88 7.59 -5.96
CA LEU A 372 -8.90 6.38 -5.14
C LEU A 372 -7.52 5.74 -4.94
N LEU A 373 -6.59 5.86 -5.89
CA LEU A 373 -5.24 5.25 -5.80
C LEU A 373 -4.13 6.25 -5.41
N SER A 374 -4.44 7.53 -5.27
CA SER A 374 -3.41 8.53 -5.02
C SER A 374 -3.87 9.60 -4.04
N GLN A 375 -4.83 10.46 -4.41
CA GLN A 375 -5.21 11.66 -3.64
C GLN A 375 -5.83 11.34 -2.28
N ASN A 376 -6.82 10.45 -2.24
CA ASN A 376 -7.47 10.07 -1.00
C ASN A 376 -6.55 9.28 -0.07
N PRO A 377 -5.80 8.26 -0.53
CA PRO A 377 -4.75 7.61 0.26
C PRO A 377 -3.81 8.61 0.93
N ALA A 378 -3.30 9.58 0.17
CA ALA A 378 -2.42 10.62 0.72
C ALA A 378 -3.12 11.45 1.81
N ARG A 379 -4.37 11.84 1.61
CA ARG A 379 -5.15 12.62 2.58
C ARG A 379 -5.47 11.81 3.84
N ILE A 380 -5.85 10.54 3.71
CA ILE A 380 -6.22 9.65 4.81
C ILE A 380 -5.05 9.46 5.78
N PHE A 381 -3.85 9.25 5.22
CA PHE A 381 -2.64 8.95 6.00
C PHE A 381 -1.67 10.13 6.13
N GLY A 382 -2.09 11.36 5.81
CA GLY A 382 -1.32 12.58 6.07
C GLY A 382 -0.07 12.76 5.20
N LEU A 383 -0.01 12.16 4.02
CA LEU A 383 1.12 12.24 3.08
C LEU A 383 1.03 13.53 2.23
N LYS A 384 1.27 14.69 2.85
CA LYS A 384 0.93 16.03 2.31
C LYS A 384 1.65 16.40 1.03
N SER A 385 2.90 15.95 0.84
CA SER A 385 3.72 16.27 -0.35
C SER A 385 3.48 15.35 -1.54
N LYS A 386 2.72 14.25 -1.36
CA LYS A 386 2.47 13.21 -2.37
C LYS A 386 1.18 13.42 -3.18
N ALA A 387 0.94 12.56 -4.14
CA ALA A 387 -0.32 12.47 -4.90
C ALA A 387 -0.69 13.68 -5.76
N LYS A 388 0.28 14.49 -6.16
CA LYS A 388 0.06 15.69 -6.97
C LYS A 388 1.26 16.02 -7.85
N LEU A 389 0.97 16.49 -9.08
CA LEU A 389 1.97 17.01 -9.99
C LEU A 389 1.91 18.53 -9.95
N GLN A 390 2.65 19.13 -9.02
CA GLN A 390 2.75 20.58 -8.85
C GLN A 390 4.09 20.97 -8.20
N LYS A 391 4.50 22.22 -8.37
CA LYS A 391 5.71 22.75 -7.74
C LYS A 391 5.72 22.50 -6.23
N GLY A 392 6.82 22.00 -5.69
CA GLY A 392 7.04 21.70 -4.28
C GLY A 392 6.54 20.34 -3.82
N ALA A 393 5.77 19.60 -4.64
CA ALA A 393 5.40 18.23 -4.36
C ALA A 393 6.60 17.28 -4.54
N ASP A 394 6.52 16.09 -3.98
CA ASP A 394 7.53 15.05 -4.21
C ASP A 394 7.61 14.70 -5.70
N GLY A 395 8.80 14.40 -6.16
CA GLY A 395 9.09 14.02 -7.55
C GLY A 395 8.68 12.58 -7.88
N ASP A 396 7.49 12.18 -7.41
CA ASP A 396 6.90 10.86 -7.62
C ASP A 396 5.97 10.91 -8.83
N VAL A 397 6.38 10.28 -9.93
CA VAL A 397 5.68 10.31 -11.22
C VAL A 397 5.56 8.91 -11.79
N VAL A 398 4.37 8.57 -12.32
CA VAL A 398 4.15 7.33 -13.07
C VAL A 398 3.84 7.66 -14.51
N LEU A 399 4.64 7.13 -15.43
CA LEU A 399 4.39 7.20 -16.85
C LEU A 399 3.60 5.97 -17.28
N VAL A 400 2.44 6.16 -17.90
CA VAL A 400 1.59 5.07 -18.37
C VAL A 400 1.34 5.16 -19.87
N ASP A 401 1.31 4.01 -20.51
CA ASP A 401 0.79 3.83 -21.87
C ASP A 401 -0.65 3.34 -21.79
N LEU A 402 -1.62 4.22 -22.04
CA LEU A 402 -3.04 3.87 -22.01
C LEU A 402 -3.48 2.96 -23.17
N LYS A 403 -2.69 2.85 -24.24
CA LYS A 403 -3.04 2.06 -25.44
C LYS A 403 -2.50 0.64 -25.38
N LYS A 404 -1.44 0.41 -24.60
CA LYS A 404 -0.75 -0.89 -24.53
C LYS A 404 -1.71 -1.98 -24.07
N LYS A 405 -1.91 -2.99 -24.91
CA LYS A 405 -2.65 -4.21 -24.59
C LYS A 405 -1.67 -5.24 -24.04
N SER A 406 -2.05 -5.91 -22.98
CA SER A 406 -1.23 -6.93 -22.29
C SER A 406 -2.11 -8.05 -21.78
N LYS A 407 -1.48 -9.11 -21.32
CA LYS A 407 -2.10 -10.22 -20.59
C LYS A 407 -1.34 -10.34 -19.26
N ILE A 408 -2.06 -10.48 -18.17
CA ILE A 408 -1.42 -10.72 -16.86
C ILE A 408 -0.73 -12.08 -16.90
N ASP A 409 0.53 -12.09 -16.50
CA ASP A 409 1.42 -13.25 -16.47
C ASP A 409 2.23 -13.18 -15.17
N SER A 410 1.74 -13.89 -14.15
CA SER A 410 2.34 -13.86 -12.81
C SER A 410 3.73 -14.49 -12.74
N SER A 411 4.14 -15.28 -13.74
CA SER A 411 5.51 -15.82 -13.82
C SER A 411 6.57 -14.70 -13.93
N LYS A 412 6.17 -13.55 -14.46
CA LYS A 412 7.01 -12.36 -14.67
C LYS A 412 6.99 -11.37 -13.53
N PHE A 413 6.21 -11.59 -12.48
CA PHE A 413 6.12 -10.67 -11.35
C PHE A 413 7.47 -10.50 -10.65
N PHE A 414 7.73 -9.31 -10.15
CA PHE A 414 8.85 -9.04 -9.25
C PHE A 414 8.61 -9.59 -7.85
N SER A 415 7.34 -9.64 -7.42
CA SER A 415 6.94 -10.37 -6.21
C SER A 415 7.45 -11.81 -6.23
N LYS A 416 7.80 -12.34 -5.06
CA LYS A 416 8.13 -13.77 -4.89
C LYS A 416 6.92 -14.68 -5.14
N ALA A 417 5.70 -14.16 -4.98
CA ALA A 417 4.47 -14.89 -5.27
C ALA A 417 4.20 -14.95 -6.78
N LYS A 418 4.59 -16.06 -7.40
CA LYS A 418 4.47 -16.30 -8.84
C LYS A 418 3.12 -16.92 -9.22
N PHE A 419 2.04 -16.38 -8.69
CA PHE A 419 0.66 -16.74 -9.03
C PHE A 419 -0.25 -15.51 -8.97
N SER A 420 -1.39 -15.55 -9.64
CA SER A 420 -2.41 -14.51 -9.54
C SER A 420 -3.80 -15.08 -9.83
N PRO A 421 -4.86 -14.62 -9.14
CA PRO A 421 -6.22 -14.93 -9.55
C PRO A 421 -6.60 -14.28 -10.90
N PHE A 422 -5.77 -13.38 -11.39
CA PHE A 422 -5.95 -12.68 -12.67
C PHE A 422 -5.07 -13.21 -13.79
N ASP A 423 -4.36 -14.33 -13.61
CA ASP A 423 -3.54 -14.89 -14.67
C ASP A 423 -4.37 -15.12 -15.94
N GLY A 424 -3.85 -14.64 -17.06
CA GLY A 424 -4.54 -14.72 -18.34
C GLY A 424 -5.52 -13.59 -18.65
N PHE A 425 -5.86 -12.72 -17.70
CA PHE A 425 -6.72 -11.57 -17.95
C PHE A 425 -6.08 -10.61 -18.95
N LYS A 426 -6.87 -10.21 -19.96
CA LYS A 426 -6.46 -9.20 -20.94
C LYS A 426 -6.65 -7.80 -20.34
N THR A 427 -5.61 -7.00 -20.37
CA THR A 427 -5.61 -5.62 -19.88
C THR A 427 -5.31 -4.63 -20.98
N GLN A 428 -5.75 -3.38 -20.79
CA GLN A 428 -5.42 -2.26 -21.64
C GLN A 428 -5.00 -1.08 -20.75
N GLY A 429 -3.79 -0.61 -20.96
CA GLY A 429 -3.07 0.33 -20.10
C GLY A 429 -2.00 -0.38 -19.28
N ALA A 430 -0.78 0.15 -19.32
CA ALA A 430 0.37 -0.41 -18.62
C ALA A 430 1.29 0.68 -18.09
N VAL A 431 2.00 0.37 -17.01
CA VAL A 431 3.11 1.20 -16.52
C VAL A 431 4.25 1.13 -17.52
N HIS A 432 4.74 2.30 -17.94
CA HIS A 432 5.97 2.42 -18.71
C HIS A 432 7.16 2.68 -17.79
N SER A 433 7.02 3.64 -16.86
CA SER A 433 8.06 3.94 -15.88
C SER A 433 7.46 4.43 -14.57
N SER A 434 8.13 4.07 -13.47
CA SER A 434 7.86 4.61 -12.13
C SER A 434 9.07 5.39 -11.66
N ILE A 435 8.85 6.66 -11.33
CA ILE A 435 9.87 7.61 -10.88
C ILE A 435 9.54 7.95 -9.42
N VAL A 436 10.50 7.75 -8.53
CA VAL A 436 10.40 7.99 -7.10
C VAL A 436 11.43 9.04 -6.69
N SER A 437 10.97 10.17 -6.18
CA SER A 437 11.85 11.29 -5.80
C SER A 437 12.86 11.66 -6.90
N GLY A 438 12.40 11.66 -8.16
CA GLY A 438 13.22 11.98 -9.32
C GLY A 438 14.16 10.88 -9.81
N LYS A 439 14.09 9.67 -9.25
CA LYS A 439 14.86 8.50 -9.73
C LYS A 439 13.95 7.55 -10.48
N VAL A 440 14.32 7.12 -11.67
CA VAL A 440 13.62 6.05 -12.38
C VAL A 440 13.89 4.74 -11.63
N VAL A 441 12.85 4.14 -11.08
CA VAL A 441 12.93 2.87 -10.33
C VAL A 441 12.60 1.69 -11.23
N TYR A 442 11.53 1.84 -12.01
CA TYR A 442 11.08 0.83 -12.97
C TYR A 442 10.95 1.45 -14.34
N LYS A 443 11.38 0.72 -15.36
CA LYS A 443 11.23 1.10 -16.76
C LYS A 443 11.08 -0.13 -17.66
N GLU A 444 9.99 -0.20 -18.44
CA GLU A 444 9.77 -1.17 -19.52
C GLU A 444 10.01 -2.65 -19.17
N GLY A 445 9.65 -3.06 -17.95
CA GLY A 445 9.80 -4.45 -17.50
C GLY A 445 11.04 -4.69 -16.62
N GLU A 446 11.84 -3.67 -16.36
CA GLU A 446 13.07 -3.80 -15.59
C GLU A 446 13.09 -2.89 -14.36
N ILE A 447 13.67 -3.37 -13.28
CA ILE A 447 14.03 -2.55 -12.12
C ILE A 447 15.43 -2.02 -12.36
N VAL A 448 15.54 -0.68 -12.41
CA VAL A 448 16.81 0.01 -12.80
C VAL A 448 17.53 0.65 -11.62
N THR A 449 17.01 0.48 -10.38
CA THR A 449 17.67 0.97 -9.17
C THR A 449 18.16 -0.17 -8.28
N ARG A 450 19.22 0.13 -7.50
CA ARG A 450 19.68 -0.77 -6.44
C ARG A 450 18.72 -0.77 -5.24
N GLU A 451 18.84 -1.74 -4.38
CA GLU A 451 18.21 -1.77 -3.06
C GLU A 451 18.64 -0.57 -2.22
N GLY A 452 17.76 -0.14 -1.31
CA GLY A 452 17.99 1.05 -0.48
C GLY A 452 17.87 2.39 -1.22
N SER A 453 17.39 2.40 -2.48
CA SER A 453 17.18 3.64 -3.24
C SER A 453 15.87 4.37 -2.89
N GLY A 454 14.94 3.69 -2.23
CA GLY A 454 13.69 4.25 -1.73
C GLY A 454 13.85 4.94 -0.37
N SER A 455 12.77 5.39 0.19
CA SER A 455 12.75 6.11 1.48
C SER A 455 11.79 5.44 2.48
N VAL A 456 12.19 5.44 3.74
CA VAL A 456 11.31 5.06 4.84
C VAL A 456 10.57 6.31 5.33
N LEU A 457 9.25 6.24 5.28
CA LEU A 457 8.37 7.33 5.71
C LEU A 457 7.96 7.15 7.18
N ARG A 458 7.73 8.27 7.85
CA ARG A 458 7.20 8.32 9.22
C ARG A 458 5.94 9.17 9.22
N SER A 459 4.93 8.76 9.97
CA SER A 459 3.73 9.58 10.20
C SER A 459 4.13 10.92 10.84
N GLY A 460 3.51 12.00 10.40
CA GLY A 460 3.77 13.35 10.92
C GLY A 460 5.02 14.04 10.37
N SER A 461 5.87 13.39 9.58
CA SER A 461 7.09 13.96 8.99
C SER A 461 6.94 14.41 7.53
N ALA A 462 5.71 14.31 6.95
CA ALA A 462 5.43 14.62 5.54
C ALA A 462 4.77 16.01 5.37
#